data_d447605c166d4935b483ff0ff086eb78
#
_entry.id   d447605c166d4935b483ff0ff086eb78
#
_cell.length_a   1.000
_cell.length_b   1.000
_cell.length_c   1.000
_cell.angle_alpha   90.00
_cell.angle_beta   90.00
_cell.angle_gamma   90.00
#
_symmetry.space_group_name_H-M   'P 1'
#
loop_
_entity.id
_entity.type
_entity.pdbx_description
1 polymer ?
#
loop_
_entity_poly.entity_id
_entity_poly.type
_entity_poly.pdbx_seq_one_letter_code
_entity_poly.pdbx_strand_id
1 'polypeptide(L)'
;MAIFLTGQSRIMIQGITGSEGRRHGARMLAAGTKVVGGTNPRKAGQTVELNGTDVPVFGTVADTMAATGADVSVVFVPASGTKAAVIEAIDARIPLCIVITEGIPVHDTAEFWAYAAEAGLAVVERNDTMDGAARRAAELAASAQTPTGA
;
A
#
# COMPACT_ATOMS: atom_id res chain seq x y z
N MET A 1 12.66 14.24 0.59
CA MET A 1 13.14 12.85 0.78
C MET A 1 12.04 12.07 1.48
N ALA A 2 11.54 11.04 0.86
CA ALA A 2 10.51 10.21 1.48
C ALA A 2 11.16 9.35 2.58
N ILE A 3 10.78 9.56 3.82
CA ILE A 3 11.37 8.87 4.97
C ILE A 3 10.98 7.39 5.02
N PHE A 4 9.85 7.03 4.40
CA PHE A 4 9.35 5.65 4.34
C PHE A 4 9.63 4.93 3.03
N LEU A 5 9.79 5.68 1.96
CA LEU A 5 10.10 5.13 0.64
C LEU A 5 11.57 5.37 0.35
N THR A 6 12.34 4.32 0.41
CA THR A 6 13.75 4.33 -0.02
C THR A 6 13.89 3.65 -1.38
N GLY A 7 15.03 3.76 -2.02
CA GLY A 7 15.31 2.98 -3.23
C GLY A 7 15.33 1.47 -3.00
N GLN A 8 15.30 1.03 -1.74
CA GLN A 8 15.24 -0.38 -1.35
C GLN A 8 13.83 -0.85 -0.97
N SER A 9 12.86 0.05 -0.89
CA SER A 9 11.47 -0.31 -0.57
C SER A 9 10.89 -1.27 -1.61
N ARG A 10 10.23 -2.31 -1.13
CA ARG A 10 9.59 -3.33 -1.95
C ARG A 10 8.09 -3.09 -1.94
N ILE A 11 7.56 -2.69 -3.08
CA ILE A 11 6.19 -2.25 -3.22
C ILE A 11 5.31 -3.36 -3.76
N MET A 12 4.20 -3.61 -3.09
CA MET A 12 3.10 -4.40 -3.62
C MET A 12 1.92 -3.50 -3.97
N ILE A 13 1.11 -3.93 -4.91
CA ILE A 13 -0.08 -3.20 -5.36
C ILE A 13 -1.32 -4.04 -5.07
N GLN A 14 -2.20 -3.55 -4.20
CA GLN A 14 -3.52 -4.13 -4.02
C GLN A 14 -4.42 -3.63 -5.15
N GLY A 15 -4.99 -4.57 -5.93
CA GLY A 15 -5.70 -4.26 -7.17
C GLY A 15 -4.80 -4.19 -8.40
N ILE A 16 -3.70 -4.91 -8.41
CA ILE A 16 -2.68 -4.88 -9.48
C ILE A 16 -3.22 -5.24 -10.86
N THR A 17 -4.28 -6.03 -10.94
CA THR A 17 -4.87 -6.46 -12.22
C THR A 17 -5.89 -5.48 -12.77
N GLY A 18 -6.31 -4.49 -12.00
CA GLY A 18 -7.19 -3.42 -12.46
C GLY A 18 -6.46 -2.42 -13.36
N SER A 19 -7.21 -1.63 -14.13
CA SER A 19 -6.65 -0.67 -15.08
C SER A 19 -5.74 0.37 -14.41
N GLU A 20 -6.14 0.90 -13.26
CA GLU A 20 -5.34 1.89 -12.52
C GLU A 20 -4.08 1.24 -11.91
N GLY A 21 -4.22 0.07 -11.31
CA GLY A 21 -3.09 -0.68 -10.73
C GLY A 21 -2.04 -1.02 -11.80
N ARG A 22 -2.47 -1.46 -12.97
CA ARG A 22 -1.58 -1.77 -14.09
C ARG A 22 -0.89 -0.53 -14.62
N ARG A 23 -1.63 0.55 -14.85
CA ARG A 23 -1.08 1.80 -15.40
C ARG A 23 -0.05 2.43 -14.45
N HIS A 24 -0.40 2.55 -13.20
CA HIS A 24 0.51 3.13 -12.20
C HIS A 24 1.68 2.20 -11.86
N GLY A 25 1.45 0.90 -11.78
CA GLY A 25 2.51 -0.09 -11.59
C GLY A 25 3.55 -0.06 -12.70
N ALA A 26 3.12 0.05 -13.95
CA ALA A 26 4.02 0.19 -15.09
C ALA A 26 4.85 1.47 -15.01
N ARG A 27 4.25 2.60 -14.63
CA ARG A 27 4.95 3.87 -14.43
C ARG A 27 5.97 3.80 -13.29
N MET A 28 5.62 3.14 -12.20
CA MET A 28 6.51 2.95 -11.06
C MET A 28 7.74 2.12 -11.45
N LEU A 29 7.55 1.04 -12.20
CA LEU A 29 8.67 0.24 -12.71
C LEU A 29 9.54 1.03 -13.69
N ALA A 30 8.94 1.80 -14.59
CA ALA A 30 9.67 2.67 -15.52
C ALA A 30 10.50 3.73 -14.78
N ALA A 31 10.05 4.17 -13.61
CA ALA A 31 10.79 5.12 -12.77
C ALA A 31 11.86 4.46 -11.87
N GLY A 32 12.04 3.15 -11.96
CA GLY A 32 13.03 2.41 -11.17
C GLY A 32 12.51 1.92 -9.81
N THR A 33 11.22 2.04 -9.54
CA THR A 33 10.60 1.54 -8.31
C THR A 33 10.50 0.00 -8.33
N LYS A 34 10.79 -0.64 -7.21
CA LYS A 34 10.70 -2.09 -7.09
C LYS A 34 9.27 -2.52 -6.79
N VAL A 35 8.50 -2.83 -7.82
CA VAL A 35 7.18 -3.45 -7.68
C VAL A 35 7.37 -4.96 -7.69
N VAL A 36 7.20 -5.60 -6.54
CA VAL A 36 7.55 -7.02 -6.34
C VAL A 36 6.37 -7.97 -6.42
N GLY A 37 5.16 -7.47 -6.33
CA GLY A 37 3.96 -8.28 -6.38
C GLY A 37 2.70 -7.44 -6.25
N GLY A 38 1.57 -8.12 -6.20
CA GLY A 38 0.29 -7.48 -5.96
C GLY A 38 -0.78 -8.49 -5.63
N THR A 39 -1.97 -8.03 -5.33
CA THR A 39 -3.09 -8.88 -4.95
C THR A 39 -4.28 -8.77 -5.89
N ASN A 40 -4.85 -9.89 -6.17
CA ASN A 40 -6.22 -10.09 -6.65
C ASN A 40 -6.64 -11.51 -6.28
N PRO A 41 -7.59 -11.70 -5.35
CA PRO A 41 -7.99 -13.04 -4.90
C PRO A 41 -8.47 -13.96 -6.00
N ARG A 42 -9.06 -13.40 -7.07
CA ARG A 42 -9.57 -14.15 -8.20
C ARG A 42 -8.50 -14.59 -9.19
N LYS A 43 -7.32 -13.98 -9.13
CA LYS A 43 -6.22 -14.22 -10.08
C LYS A 43 -4.93 -14.65 -9.36
N ALA A 44 -5.04 -15.13 -8.15
CA ALA A 44 -3.91 -15.64 -7.39
C ALA A 44 -3.17 -16.76 -8.18
N GLY A 45 -1.85 -16.71 -8.16
CA GLY A 45 -1.00 -17.65 -8.90
C GLY A 45 -0.72 -17.27 -10.35
N GLN A 46 -1.32 -16.20 -10.85
CA GLN A 46 -1.04 -15.65 -12.17
C GLN A 46 0.05 -14.57 -12.09
N THR A 47 0.47 -14.09 -13.26
CA THR A 47 1.34 -12.92 -13.38
C THR A 47 0.63 -11.82 -14.18
N VAL A 48 1.05 -10.59 -13.96
CA VAL A 48 0.63 -9.45 -14.77
C VAL A 48 1.86 -8.77 -15.33
N GLU A 49 1.85 -8.50 -16.63
CA GLU A 49 2.95 -7.78 -17.27
C GLU A 49 2.80 -6.28 -17.04
N LEU A 50 3.83 -5.68 -16.46
CA LEU A 50 3.95 -4.24 -16.24
C LEU A 50 5.28 -3.76 -16.82
N ASN A 51 5.21 -2.92 -17.85
CA ASN A 51 6.40 -2.35 -18.49
C ASN A 51 7.46 -3.40 -18.89
N GLY A 52 7.02 -4.53 -19.46
CA GLY A 52 7.89 -5.63 -19.86
C GLY A 52 8.36 -6.55 -18.73
N THR A 53 7.86 -6.34 -17.52
CA THR A 53 8.19 -7.17 -16.34
C THR A 53 6.98 -7.95 -15.90
N ASP A 54 7.13 -9.26 -15.71
CA ASP A 54 6.09 -10.11 -15.14
C ASP A 54 6.09 -10.00 -13.62
N VAL A 55 4.97 -9.50 -13.08
CA VAL A 55 4.80 -9.30 -11.64
C VAL A 55 3.81 -10.33 -11.10
N PRO A 56 4.17 -11.11 -10.07
CA PRO A 56 3.32 -12.16 -9.55
C PRO A 56 2.09 -11.60 -8.82
N VAL A 57 0.97 -12.30 -8.95
CA VAL A 57 -0.31 -11.98 -8.31
C VAL A 57 -0.61 -12.99 -7.22
N PHE A 58 -0.89 -12.50 -6.02
CA PHE A 58 -1.23 -13.31 -4.85
C PHE A 58 -2.69 -13.09 -4.43
N GLY A 59 -3.19 -13.98 -3.60
CA GLY A 59 -4.55 -13.89 -3.08
C GLY A 59 -4.70 -12.92 -1.92
N THR A 60 -3.65 -12.72 -1.12
CA THR A 60 -3.68 -11.90 0.09
C THR A 60 -2.42 -11.05 0.25
N VAL A 61 -2.51 -10.00 1.07
CA VAL A 61 -1.35 -9.17 1.44
C VAL A 61 -0.31 -10.00 2.20
N ALA A 62 -0.75 -10.84 3.12
CA ALA A 62 0.14 -11.70 3.90
C ALA A 62 0.95 -12.65 3.02
N ASP A 63 0.31 -13.28 2.03
CA ASP A 63 0.99 -14.16 1.07
C ASP A 63 2.02 -13.40 0.23
N THR A 64 1.67 -12.20 -0.21
CA THR A 64 2.58 -11.33 -0.97
C THR A 64 3.80 -10.98 -0.14
N MET A 65 3.61 -10.58 1.11
CA MET A 65 4.71 -10.24 2.03
C MET A 65 5.62 -11.44 2.28
N ALA A 66 5.04 -12.62 2.53
CA ALA A 66 5.81 -13.84 2.78
C ALA A 66 6.65 -14.26 1.56
N ALA A 67 6.12 -14.13 0.36
CA ALA A 67 6.80 -14.54 -0.87
C ALA A 67 7.82 -13.52 -1.39
N THR A 68 7.58 -12.23 -1.21
CA THR A 68 8.35 -11.15 -1.84
C THR A 68 9.11 -10.26 -0.88
N GLY A 69 8.77 -10.28 0.41
CA GLY A 69 9.30 -9.33 1.38
C GLY A 69 8.79 -7.91 1.21
N ALA A 70 7.60 -7.73 0.61
CA ALA A 70 7.01 -6.41 0.43
C ALA A 70 6.83 -5.69 1.77
N ASP A 71 7.19 -4.41 1.80
CA ASP A 71 7.13 -3.55 2.99
C ASP A 71 6.22 -2.33 2.81
N VAL A 72 5.75 -2.09 1.59
CA VAL A 72 4.82 -1.02 1.25
C VAL A 72 3.69 -1.56 0.40
N SER A 73 2.44 -1.24 0.76
CA SER A 73 1.27 -1.49 -0.08
C SER A 73 0.72 -0.19 -0.65
N VAL A 74 0.44 -0.18 -1.94
CA VAL A 74 -0.29 0.89 -2.62
C VAL A 74 -1.65 0.35 -3.05
N VAL A 75 -2.73 1.01 -2.64
CA VAL A 75 -4.10 0.53 -2.85
C VAL A 75 -4.72 1.19 -4.07
N PHE A 76 -5.06 0.39 -5.08
CA PHE A 76 -5.74 0.80 -6.31
C PHE A 76 -7.08 0.05 -6.52
N VAL A 77 -7.64 -0.52 -5.49
CA VAL A 77 -8.96 -1.15 -5.59
C VAL A 77 -10.06 -0.10 -5.71
N PRO A 78 -11.23 -0.43 -6.29
CA PRO A 78 -12.36 0.49 -6.32
C PRO A 78 -12.76 0.99 -4.93
N ALA A 79 -13.36 2.19 -4.85
CA ALA A 79 -13.71 2.84 -3.57
C ALA A 79 -14.50 1.94 -2.62
N SER A 80 -15.42 1.15 -3.14
CA SER A 80 -16.23 0.19 -2.35
C SER A 80 -15.41 -0.94 -1.71
N GLY A 81 -14.23 -1.25 -2.25
CA GLY A 81 -13.34 -2.29 -1.73
C GLY A 81 -12.15 -1.75 -0.93
N THR A 82 -11.96 -0.44 -0.87
CA THR A 82 -10.78 0.18 -0.27
C THR A 82 -10.68 -0.09 1.22
N LYS A 83 -11.76 0.05 1.96
CA LYS A 83 -11.78 -0.23 3.41
C LYS A 83 -11.29 -1.65 3.71
N ALA A 84 -11.84 -2.65 3.03
CA ALA A 84 -11.43 -4.04 3.22
C ALA A 84 -9.95 -4.27 2.87
N ALA A 85 -9.48 -3.65 1.78
CA ALA A 85 -8.09 -3.74 1.36
C ALA A 85 -7.12 -3.11 2.39
N VAL A 86 -7.47 -1.96 2.94
CA VAL A 86 -6.66 -1.29 3.98
C VAL A 86 -6.64 -2.11 5.26
N ILE A 87 -7.77 -2.62 5.71
CA ILE A 87 -7.86 -3.47 6.91
C ILE A 87 -7.02 -4.74 6.72
N GLU A 88 -7.07 -5.37 5.56
CA GLU A 88 -6.23 -6.53 5.25
C GLU A 88 -4.73 -6.20 5.35
N ALA A 89 -4.31 -5.05 4.82
CA ALA A 89 -2.92 -4.60 4.91
C ALA A 89 -2.49 -4.35 6.36
N ILE A 90 -3.38 -3.77 7.17
CA ILE A 90 -3.16 -3.54 8.60
C ILE A 90 -3.02 -4.87 9.35
N ASP A 91 -3.91 -5.81 9.10
CA ASP A 91 -3.88 -7.14 9.75
C ASP A 91 -2.61 -7.92 9.38
N ALA A 92 -2.12 -7.76 8.16
CA ALA A 92 -0.85 -8.34 7.71
C ALA A 92 0.38 -7.62 8.28
N ARG A 93 0.19 -6.51 8.97
CA ARG A 93 1.25 -5.67 9.57
C ARG A 93 2.26 -5.14 8.56
N ILE A 94 1.78 -4.75 7.38
CA ILE A 94 2.65 -4.09 6.41
C ILE A 94 3.10 -2.72 6.97
N PRO A 95 4.39 -2.38 6.89
CA PRO A 95 4.91 -1.17 7.52
C PRO A 95 4.30 0.14 7.02
N LEU A 96 3.90 0.20 5.75
CA LEU A 96 3.27 1.38 5.15
C LEU A 96 2.18 0.98 4.18
N CYS A 97 1.02 1.61 4.28
CA CYS A 97 -0.08 1.47 3.33
C CYS A 97 -0.43 2.85 2.74
N ILE A 98 -0.37 2.97 1.43
CA ILE A 98 -0.68 4.20 0.70
C ILE A 98 -2.00 4.02 -0.03
N VAL A 99 -2.98 4.85 0.30
CA VAL A 99 -4.32 4.82 -0.29
C VAL A 99 -4.44 5.93 -1.33
N ILE A 100 -4.57 5.55 -2.60
CA ILE A 100 -4.69 6.51 -3.71
C ILE A 100 -6.14 6.62 -4.20
N THR A 101 -6.99 5.65 -3.89
CA THR A 101 -8.38 5.59 -4.33
C THR A 101 -9.15 6.86 -3.93
N GLU A 102 -9.82 7.45 -4.90
CA GLU A 102 -10.72 8.59 -4.69
C GLU A 102 -12.17 8.14 -4.50
N GLY A 103 -12.98 8.99 -3.87
CA GLY A 103 -14.41 8.73 -3.69
C GLY A 103 -14.74 7.68 -2.62
N ILE A 104 -13.84 7.45 -1.68
CA ILE A 104 -14.09 6.55 -0.55
C ILE A 104 -15.14 7.20 0.36
N PRO A 105 -16.19 6.46 0.81
CA PRO A 105 -17.14 6.99 1.79
C PRO A 105 -16.44 7.48 3.06
N VAL A 106 -16.82 8.65 3.55
CA VAL A 106 -16.20 9.27 4.75
C VAL A 106 -16.20 8.33 5.95
N HIS A 107 -17.31 7.58 6.14
CA HIS A 107 -17.44 6.63 7.23
C HIS A 107 -16.48 5.44 7.10
N ASP A 108 -16.22 4.93 5.88
CA ASP A 108 -15.21 3.90 5.63
C ASP A 108 -13.80 4.41 5.95
N THR A 109 -13.49 5.64 5.55
CA THR A 109 -12.23 6.30 5.86
C THR A 109 -12.03 6.43 7.37
N ALA A 110 -13.03 6.89 8.09
CA ALA A 110 -12.97 7.01 9.55
C ALA A 110 -12.72 5.66 10.23
N GLU A 111 -13.36 4.60 9.74
CA GLU A 111 -13.20 3.26 10.30
C GLU A 111 -11.78 2.71 10.10
N PHE A 112 -11.23 2.78 8.90
CA PHE A 112 -9.87 2.24 8.70
C PHE A 112 -8.79 3.11 9.34
N TRP A 113 -8.98 4.42 9.46
CA TRP A 113 -8.08 5.29 10.21
C TRP A 113 -8.05 4.93 11.70
N ALA A 114 -9.21 4.71 12.31
CA ALA A 114 -9.29 4.27 13.69
C ALA A 114 -8.62 2.91 13.90
N TYR A 115 -8.87 2.00 12.98
CA TYR A 115 -8.27 0.66 13.01
C TYR A 115 -6.74 0.70 12.87
N ALA A 116 -6.23 1.53 11.97
CA ALA A 116 -4.78 1.72 11.81
C ALA A 116 -4.14 2.33 13.07
N ALA A 117 -4.79 3.30 13.69
CA ALA A 117 -4.32 3.92 14.93
C ALA A 117 -4.23 2.92 16.08
N GLU A 118 -5.23 2.05 16.24
CA GLU A 118 -5.22 0.98 17.24
C GLU A 118 -4.09 -0.03 16.99
N ALA A 119 -3.80 -0.33 15.73
CA ALA A 119 -2.72 -1.24 15.35
C ALA A 119 -1.32 -0.58 15.38
N GLY A 120 -1.24 0.73 15.57
CA GLY A 120 0.03 1.49 15.54
C GLY A 120 0.65 1.57 14.15
N LEU A 121 -0.15 1.53 13.09
CA LEU A 121 0.31 1.53 11.71
C LEU A 121 0.04 2.85 11.01
N ALA A 122 0.93 3.21 10.10
CA ALA A 122 0.79 4.42 9.29
C ALA A 122 -0.04 4.14 8.03
N VAL A 123 -1.12 4.89 7.87
CA VAL A 123 -1.90 4.95 6.62
C VAL A 123 -1.82 6.35 6.06
N VAL A 124 -1.52 6.45 4.79
CA VAL A 124 -1.41 7.73 4.08
C VAL A 124 -2.45 7.79 2.97
N GLU A 125 -3.24 8.82 2.99
CA GLU A 125 -4.26 9.10 1.98
C GLU A 125 -3.89 10.30 1.10
N ARG A 126 -4.45 10.30 -0.11
CA ARG A 126 -4.22 11.37 -1.10
C ARG A 126 -5.03 12.65 -0.86
N ASN A 127 -5.61 12.86 0.29
CA ASN A 127 -6.40 14.09 0.52
C ASN A 127 -5.57 15.37 0.68
N ASP A 128 -4.27 15.21 0.81
CA ASP A 128 -3.32 16.30 0.81
C ASP A 128 -2.46 16.24 -0.46
N THR A 129 -1.84 17.33 -0.82
CA THR A 129 -0.81 17.32 -1.87
C THR A 129 0.23 16.23 -1.57
N MET A 130 0.89 15.68 -2.60
CA MET A 130 1.92 14.64 -2.43
C MET A 130 2.93 15.01 -1.32
N ASP A 131 3.23 16.31 -1.17
CA ASP A 131 4.11 16.82 -0.11
C ASP A 131 3.48 16.73 1.29
N GLY A 132 2.18 16.96 1.40
CA GLY A 132 1.45 16.83 2.66
C GLY A 132 1.35 15.38 3.13
N ALA A 133 1.09 14.45 2.22
CA ALA A 133 1.04 13.02 2.51
C ALA A 133 2.41 12.49 2.96
N ALA A 134 3.49 12.90 2.28
CA ALA A 134 4.85 12.53 2.67
C ALA A 134 5.23 13.10 4.05
N ARG A 135 4.84 14.34 4.33
CA ARG A 135 5.09 14.98 5.62
C ARG A 135 4.35 14.29 6.76
N ARG A 136 3.07 13.98 6.55
CA ARG A 136 2.23 13.28 7.54
C ARG A 136 2.73 11.86 7.83
N ALA A 137 3.16 11.16 6.79
CA ALA A 137 3.80 9.87 6.92
C ALA A 137 5.10 9.96 7.75
N ALA A 138 5.90 11.01 7.53
CA ALA A 138 7.12 11.27 8.30
C ALA A 138 6.84 11.52 9.78
N GLU A 139 5.81 12.32 10.08
CA GLU A 139 5.39 12.61 11.47
C GLU A 139 4.91 11.37 12.21
N LEU A 140 4.13 10.52 11.53
CA LEU A 140 3.61 9.27 12.11
C LEU A 140 4.72 8.27 12.42
N ALA A 141 5.75 8.16 11.59
CA ALA A 141 6.87 7.26 11.90
C ALA A 141 7.78 7.81 12.99
N ALA A 142 7.98 9.12 13.03
CA ALA A 142 8.72 9.75 14.14
C ALA A 142 8.02 9.45 15.48
N SER A 143 6.69 9.49 15.52
CA SER A 143 5.92 9.17 16.72
C SER A 143 5.92 7.68 17.07
N ALA A 144 6.00 6.78 16.09
CA ALA A 144 6.08 5.34 16.31
C ALA A 144 7.46 4.85 16.75
N GLN A 145 8.50 5.65 16.50
CA GLN A 145 9.88 5.34 16.87
C GLN A 145 10.29 5.94 18.20
N THR A 146 9.43 6.67 18.87
CA THR A 146 9.73 7.11 20.25
C THR A 146 9.61 5.90 21.16
N PRO A 147 10.71 5.28 21.62
CA PRO A 147 10.58 4.24 22.62
C PRO A 147 9.96 4.90 23.83
N THR A 148 8.91 4.32 24.35
CA THR A 148 8.47 4.58 25.70
C THR A 148 9.64 4.17 26.58
N GLY A 149 10.56 5.10 26.80
CA GLY A 149 11.60 4.93 27.78
C GLY A 149 10.93 4.73 29.12
N ALA A 150 11.17 3.62 29.68
CA ALA A 150 10.80 3.34 31.04
C ALA A 150 11.40 4.39 31.98
#